data_8cc07c38710c8f8891b15d20ee6b3aca
#
_entry.id   8cc07c38710c8f8891b15d20ee6b3aca
#
_cell.length_a   1.000
_cell.length_b   1.000
_cell.length_c   1.000
_cell.angle_alpha   90.00
_cell.angle_beta   90.00
_cell.angle_gamma   90.00
#
_symmetry.space_group_name_H-M   'P 1'
#
loop_
_entity.id
_entity.type
_entity.pdbx_description
1 polymer ?
#
loop_
_entity_poly.entity_id
_entity_poly.type
_entity_poly.pdbx_seq_one_letter_code
_entity_poly.pdbx_strand_id
1 'polypeptide(L)'
;MRSSSGRNSSGNNGGSRGGNSGGRGGSSGGSGGGRGNYRGAGNSRDDKPGGGRPRNPRPEERRYDVGGTGGPSDAPKKGRGAAARGGAKGGPKAPQGGTAPRRGPHGQRQAPARSRELDAKIEQRNRDRYADRPEIKTPKTFPGAEQEGERLQKVLARAGMGSRRACEELIEQARVEVNGEIVLEQGKRVDPEKDEIKVDGLTVATQSYLFFALNKPAGVVSTMEDPDGRQCLGDYVTNRETRLFHVGRLDTETEGIILLTNHGELAHRLTHPKYGVKKTYLAAITGPLPREVGKRLKEGIPLEDGYARADHFRVVEQTGKNYLVEVTLHEGRKHIVRRMLAEAGFPVEKLVRTAFGPIGLGDQKSGWLRRLTNTEVGMLMKEVGM
;
A
#
# COMPACT_ATOMS: atom_id res chain seq x y z
N MET A 1 -33.65 40.51 -48.44
CA MET A 1 -32.81 40.61 -49.67
C MET A 1 -31.91 39.41 -49.65
N ARG A 2 -32.25 38.41 -50.40
CA ARG A 2 -31.58 37.89 -51.59
C ARG A 2 -30.20 37.32 -51.24
N SER A 3 -30.07 35.99 -51.23
CA SER A 3 -29.79 35.02 -52.31
C SER A 3 -28.29 34.94 -52.59
N SER A 4 -27.61 33.85 -52.80
CA SER A 4 -27.79 32.59 -53.56
C SER A 4 -26.52 31.79 -53.35
N SER A 5 -26.57 30.47 -53.12
CA SER A 5 -26.59 29.35 -54.09
C SER A 5 -25.27 29.10 -54.86
N GLY A 6 -24.86 27.84 -54.86
CA GLY A 6 -23.91 27.18 -55.76
C GLY A 6 -23.26 25.99 -55.08
N ARG A 7 -23.64 24.79 -55.14
CA ARG A 7 -23.79 23.64 -56.09
C ARG A 7 -22.60 23.50 -57.06
N ASN A 8 -21.94 22.40 -56.97
CA ASN A 8 -21.78 21.27 -57.92
C ASN A 8 -20.45 20.58 -57.61
N SER A 9 -20.39 19.32 -57.48
CA SER A 9 -20.71 18.06 -58.11
C SER A 9 -19.46 17.39 -58.75
N SER A 10 -19.31 16.13 -58.39
CA SER A 10 -19.05 14.97 -59.28
C SER A 10 -17.62 14.65 -59.73
N GLY A 11 -17.35 13.36 -59.63
CA GLY A 11 -16.54 12.57 -60.52
C GLY A 11 -15.56 11.70 -59.76
N ASN A 12 -15.75 10.48 -59.49
CA ASN A 12 -16.04 9.20 -60.17
C ASN A 12 -14.80 8.58 -60.83
N ASN A 13 -14.71 7.27 -60.57
CA ASN A 13 -14.00 6.21 -61.33
C ASN A 13 -12.55 5.94 -61.00
N GLY A 14 -12.20 4.72 -60.68
CA GLY A 14 -12.22 3.38 -61.26
C GLY A 14 -10.89 2.78 -60.85
N GLY A 15 -10.71 1.62 -60.33
CA GLY A 15 -10.96 0.34 -60.92
C GLY A 15 -9.65 -0.40 -61.18
N SER A 16 -9.66 -1.69 -60.87
CA SER A 16 -8.84 -2.81 -61.39
C SER A 16 -7.72 -3.29 -60.45
N ARG A 17 -7.91 -4.46 -59.83
CA ARG A 17 -7.76 -5.86 -60.28
C ARG A 17 -6.36 -6.25 -60.73
N GLY A 18 -5.87 -7.33 -60.09
CA GLY A 18 -4.89 -8.29 -60.59
C GLY A 18 -3.87 -8.57 -59.49
N GLY A 19 -3.64 -9.74 -58.98
CA GLY A 19 -3.79 -11.08 -59.50
C GLY A 19 -2.49 -11.82 -59.23
N ASN A 20 -2.56 -12.78 -58.34
CA ASN A 20 -2.11 -14.15 -58.47
C ASN A 20 -0.62 -14.57 -58.47
N SER A 21 -0.45 -15.74 -57.88
CA SER A 21 0.59 -16.78 -58.00
C SER A 21 1.89 -16.53 -57.20
N GLY A 22 2.35 -17.40 -56.35
CA GLY A 22 2.42 -18.87 -56.40
C GLY A 22 3.88 -19.25 -56.41
N GLY A 23 4.37 -20.02 -55.48
CA GLY A 23 5.74 -20.53 -55.59
C GLY A 23 6.13 -21.37 -54.35
N ARG A 24 5.96 -22.67 -54.56
CA ARG A 24 6.43 -23.80 -53.74
C ARG A 24 7.94 -24.00 -53.88
N GLY A 25 8.53 -24.63 -52.87
CA GLY A 25 9.78 -25.41 -52.95
C GLY A 25 10.63 -25.12 -51.73
N GLY A 26 11.07 -26.01 -50.91
CA GLY A 26 11.37 -27.41 -51.05
C GLY A 26 12.69 -27.67 -50.30
N SER A 27 12.60 -28.48 -49.27
CA SER A 27 13.46 -29.60 -48.84
C SER A 27 14.95 -29.46 -48.53
N SER A 28 15.27 -30.17 -47.44
CA SER A 28 16.47 -30.98 -47.11
C SER A 28 17.67 -30.19 -46.56
N GLY A 29 18.37 -30.62 -45.53
CA GLY A 29 18.66 -31.88 -44.92
C GLY A 29 20.05 -31.76 -44.22
N GLY A 30 20.38 -32.62 -43.25
CA GLY A 30 21.75 -32.87 -42.76
C GLY A 30 21.99 -32.47 -41.31
N SER A 31 21.84 -33.30 -40.35
CA SER A 31 22.63 -34.37 -39.72
C SER A 31 24.03 -33.97 -39.25
N GLY A 32 24.31 -34.30 -37.98
CA GLY A 32 25.60 -34.44 -37.35
C GLY A 32 25.60 -33.82 -35.97
N GLY A 33 25.61 -34.46 -34.82
CA GLY A 33 26.42 -35.58 -34.41
C GLY A 33 27.52 -35.09 -33.49
N GLY A 34 27.40 -35.30 -32.19
CA GLY A 34 28.52 -34.97 -31.30
C GLY A 34 28.19 -35.30 -29.83
N ARG A 35 28.38 -36.56 -29.48
CA ARG A 35 28.46 -37.07 -28.10
C ARG A 35 29.74 -36.56 -27.40
N GLY A 36 29.61 -36.18 -26.15
CA GLY A 36 30.75 -35.97 -25.26
C GLY A 36 30.40 -36.28 -23.81
N ASN A 37 30.60 -37.52 -23.42
CA ASN A 37 30.58 -38.01 -22.04
C ASN A 37 31.82 -37.44 -21.29
N TYR A 38 31.64 -36.92 -20.09
CA TYR A 38 32.66 -37.00 -19.03
C TYR A 38 32.03 -37.43 -17.70
N ARG A 39 32.52 -38.62 -17.28
CA ARG A 39 32.41 -39.18 -15.93
C ARG A 39 33.49 -38.60 -15.05
N GLY A 40 33.27 -38.46 -13.75
CA GLY A 40 34.28 -38.27 -12.70
C GLY A 40 33.61 -37.98 -11.39
N ALA A 41 33.28 -38.97 -10.62
CA ALA A 41 33.85 -39.44 -9.34
C ALA A 41 33.80 -38.38 -8.22
N GLY A 42 32.90 -38.47 -7.25
CA GLY A 42 32.97 -39.14 -5.95
C GLY A 42 33.81 -38.39 -4.90
N ASN A 43 33.14 -37.77 -3.92
CA ASN A 43 33.59 -37.89 -2.54
C ASN A 43 32.49 -37.61 -1.53
N SER A 44 32.15 -38.62 -0.77
CA SER A 44 31.30 -38.62 0.40
C SER A 44 32.00 -37.91 1.56
N ARG A 45 31.32 -37.04 2.26
CA ARG A 45 31.54 -36.78 3.68
C ARG A 45 30.21 -36.45 4.36
N ASP A 46 29.88 -37.33 5.32
CA ASP A 46 28.81 -37.21 6.29
C ASP A 46 28.97 -35.93 7.11
N ASP A 47 27.91 -35.14 7.20
CA ASP A 47 27.71 -34.24 8.32
C ASP A 47 26.22 -34.21 8.70
N LYS A 48 25.94 -34.50 9.98
CA LYS A 48 24.63 -34.58 10.62
C LYS A 48 23.94 -33.21 10.65
N PRO A 49 22.61 -33.13 10.47
CA PRO A 49 21.89 -31.87 10.55
C PRO A 49 21.58 -31.47 11.99
N GLY A 50 22.04 -30.31 12.40
CA GLY A 50 21.59 -29.60 13.58
C GLY A 50 20.19 -29.02 13.36
N GLY A 51 19.28 -29.23 14.35
CA GLY A 51 17.88 -28.84 14.33
C GLY A 51 17.69 -27.33 14.17
N GLY A 52 17.31 -26.89 12.98
CA GLY A 52 16.85 -25.55 12.68
C GLY A 52 15.32 -25.51 12.77
N ARG A 53 14.79 -24.51 13.46
CA ARG A 53 13.36 -24.20 13.48
C ARG A 53 12.83 -24.02 12.05
N PRO A 54 11.61 -24.46 11.71
CA PRO A 54 11.07 -24.30 10.37
C PRO A 54 10.91 -22.82 10.03
N ARG A 55 11.57 -22.40 8.95
CA ARG A 55 11.37 -21.08 8.36
C ARG A 55 10.01 -21.05 7.67
N ASN A 56 9.23 -19.99 7.92
CA ASN A 56 8.04 -19.74 7.11
C ASN A 56 8.46 -19.56 5.64
N PRO A 57 7.82 -20.29 4.71
CA PRO A 57 8.15 -20.15 3.29
C PRO A 57 7.85 -18.73 2.81
N ARG A 58 8.76 -18.19 1.98
CA ARG A 58 8.61 -16.87 1.36
C ARG A 58 7.38 -16.85 0.43
N PRO A 59 6.75 -15.68 0.19
CA PRO A 59 5.55 -15.57 -0.67
C PRO A 59 5.71 -16.22 -2.06
N GLU A 60 6.92 -16.29 -2.57
CA GLU A 60 7.26 -16.91 -3.87
C GLU A 60 7.22 -18.43 -3.82
N GLU A 61 7.53 -19.05 -2.71
CA GLU A 61 7.51 -20.50 -2.51
C GLU A 61 6.09 -21.05 -2.37
N ARG A 62 5.11 -20.19 -2.01
CA ARG A 62 3.69 -20.57 -1.91
C ARG A 62 2.97 -20.68 -3.26
N ARG A 63 3.64 -20.40 -4.39
CA ARG A 63 3.02 -20.36 -5.74
C ARG A 63 2.90 -21.72 -6.42
N TYR A 64 3.52 -22.78 -5.90
CA TYR A 64 3.61 -24.06 -6.62
C TYR A 64 2.85 -25.23 -5.98
N ASP A 65 2.02 -25.00 -4.98
CA ASP A 65 1.25 -26.07 -4.33
C ASP A 65 -0.26 -25.94 -4.62
N VAL A 66 -0.62 -26.02 -5.90
CA VAL A 66 -2.00 -26.19 -6.35
C VAL A 66 -2.03 -27.26 -7.43
N GLY A 67 -2.21 -28.51 -7.00
CA GLY A 67 -2.47 -29.61 -7.93
C GLY A 67 -2.13 -30.98 -7.37
N GLY A 68 -2.96 -31.50 -6.50
CA GLY A 68 -2.91 -32.90 -6.06
C GLY A 68 -4.33 -33.37 -5.70
N THR A 69 -5.01 -33.95 -6.69
CA THR A 69 -6.23 -34.73 -6.50
C THR A 69 -5.92 -36.02 -5.75
N GLY A 70 -6.60 -36.30 -4.65
CA GLY A 70 -6.55 -37.59 -3.95
C GLY A 70 -7.67 -37.69 -2.93
N GLY A 71 -8.62 -38.52 -3.20
CA GLY A 71 -9.82 -38.81 -2.41
C GLY A 71 -9.57 -39.61 -1.12
N PRO A 72 -10.64 -40.01 -0.43
CA PRO A 72 -10.67 -40.26 1.01
C PRO A 72 -10.34 -41.70 1.39
N SER A 73 -9.69 -41.93 2.53
CA SER A 73 -9.72 -43.25 3.23
C SER A 73 -9.53 -43.12 4.74
N ASP A 74 -10.57 -43.55 5.39
CA ASP A 74 -10.64 -44.37 6.61
C ASP A 74 -9.98 -43.99 7.94
N ALA A 75 -10.87 -43.79 8.90
CA ALA A 75 -10.61 -43.86 10.32
C ALA A 75 -10.30 -45.31 10.78
N PRO A 76 -9.70 -45.54 11.93
CA PRO A 76 -10.26 -46.45 12.88
C PRO A 76 -10.45 -45.94 14.31
N LYS A 77 -11.53 -46.44 14.86
CA LYS A 77 -11.99 -46.32 16.25
C LYS A 77 -11.12 -47.16 17.21
N LYS A 78 -11.26 -46.80 18.49
CA LYS A 78 -11.30 -47.60 19.72
C LYS A 78 -10.17 -47.38 20.74
N GLY A 79 -10.68 -47.21 21.98
CA GLY A 79 -9.99 -47.62 23.19
C GLY A 79 -10.53 -46.92 24.45
N ARG A 80 -11.44 -47.59 25.08
CA ARG A 80 -12.10 -47.56 26.38
C ARG A 80 -11.11 -47.62 27.56
N GLY A 81 -11.56 -47.07 28.72
CA GLY A 81 -11.16 -47.40 30.08
C GLY A 81 -11.48 -46.24 31.01
N ALA A 82 -12.47 -46.17 31.75
CA ALA A 82 -13.12 -46.87 32.86
C ALA A 82 -12.53 -46.50 34.25
N ALA A 83 -13.43 -45.90 35.07
CA ALA A 83 -13.62 -46.05 36.53
C ALA A 83 -12.57 -45.40 37.47
N ALA A 84 -12.88 -44.76 38.58
CA ALA A 84 -13.84 -44.97 39.63
C ALA A 84 -13.87 -43.80 40.65
N ARG A 85 -15.03 -43.47 41.11
CA ARG A 85 -15.57 -43.48 42.49
C ARG A 85 -14.90 -42.66 43.60
N GLY A 86 -15.77 -41.89 44.27
CA GLY A 86 -15.84 -41.56 45.69
C GLY A 86 -15.99 -40.06 45.92
N GLY A 87 -16.94 -39.50 46.58
CA GLY A 87 -17.93 -39.89 47.54
C GLY A 87 -18.08 -38.80 48.56
N ALA A 88 -19.31 -38.38 48.80
CA ALA A 88 -19.90 -37.93 50.06
C ALA A 88 -19.91 -36.40 50.40
N LYS A 89 -21.11 -35.85 50.36
CA LYS A 89 -21.94 -35.31 51.46
C LYS A 89 -21.52 -34.01 52.14
N GLY A 90 -22.44 -33.03 52.15
CA GLY A 90 -22.61 -32.07 53.21
C GLY A 90 -23.17 -30.73 52.72
N GLY A 91 -24.50 -30.54 52.61
CA GLY A 91 -25.09 -29.24 52.81
C GLY A 91 -25.26 -28.94 54.29
N PRO A 92 -25.54 -27.74 54.70
CA PRO A 92 -26.91 -27.24 54.71
C PRO A 92 -27.09 -25.66 54.58
N LYS A 93 -28.34 -25.32 54.22
CA LYS A 93 -29.15 -24.14 54.66
C LYS A 93 -28.73 -22.72 54.26
N ALA A 94 -29.61 -22.14 53.48
CA ALA A 94 -29.83 -20.69 53.36
C ALA A 94 -30.34 -20.08 54.67
N PRO A 95 -30.17 -18.76 54.80
CA PRO A 95 -31.29 -17.93 55.18
C PRO A 95 -31.59 -16.76 54.23
N GLN A 96 -32.84 -16.43 54.17
CA GLN A 96 -33.53 -15.41 53.43
C GLN A 96 -33.20 -13.98 53.95
N GLY A 97 -33.31 -12.97 53.07
CA GLY A 97 -33.70 -11.64 53.40
C GLY A 97 -32.62 -10.59 53.19
N GLY A 98 -32.85 -9.71 52.18
CA GLY A 98 -32.05 -8.52 52.02
C GLY A 98 -32.32 -7.82 50.67
N THR A 99 -33.22 -6.84 50.71
CA THR A 99 -33.64 -5.92 49.70
C THR A 99 -32.53 -5.41 48.77
N ALA A 100 -32.76 -5.52 47.47
CA ALA A 100 -31.88 -4.97 46.41
C ALA A 100 -31.94 -3.42 46.40
N PRO A 101 -30.79 -2.72 46.36
CA PRO A 101 -30.77 -1.31 45.99
C PRO A 101 -30.76 -1.11 44.48
N ARG A 102 -31.57 -0.18 44.02
CA ARG A 102 -31.74 0.31 42.65
C ARG A 102 -30.37 0.70 42.06
N ARG A 103 -30.08 0.19 40.84
CA ARG A 103 -28.94 0.65 40.00
C ARG A 103 -29.22 2.11 39.56
N GLY A 104 -28.37 3.03 40.01
CA GLY A 104 -28.23 4.38 39.47
C GLY A 104 -27.37 4.35 38.19
N PRO A 105 -27.37 5.45 37.40
CA PRO A 105 -26.76 5.47 36.06
C PRO A 105 -25.27 5.34 36.11
N HIS A 106 -24.72 4.63 35.09
CA HIS A 106 -23.31 4.39 34.85
C HIS A 106 -22.48 5.69 34.90
N GLY A 107 -21.72 5.89 35.96
CA GLY A 107 -20.64 6.86 36.01
C GLY A 107 -19.49 6.42 35.12
N GLN A 108 -19.14 7.25 34.17
CA GLN A 108 -17.90 7.16 33.42
C GLN A 108 -16.74 7.06 34.41
N ARG A 109 -15.99 5.95 34.34
CA ARG A 109 -14.70 5.85 35.05
C ARG A 109 -13.74 6.81 34.38
N GLN A 110 -13.57 7.99 34.96
CA GLN A 110 -12.49 8.89 34.64
C GLN A 110 -11.17 8.18 35.00
N ALA A 111 -10.24 8.12 34.02
CA ALA A 111 -8.88 7.69 34.26
C ALA A 111 -8.31 8.55 35.41
N PRO A 112 -7.50 7.95 36.32
CA PRO A 112 -6.92 8.69 37.42
C PRO A 112 -6.13 9.89 36.90
N ALA A 113 -6.48 11.09 37.37
CA ALA A 113 -5.76 12.32 37.06
C ALA A 113 -4.29 12.12 37.43
N ARG A 114 -3.40 12.24 36.45
CA ARG A 114 -1.95 12.26 36.73
C ARG A 114 -1.65 13.38 37.72
N SER A 115 -0.85 13.06 38.71
CA SER A 115 -0.45 14.04 39.72
C SER A 115 0.31 15.18 39.02
N ARG A 116 -0.04 16.44 39.32
CA ARG A 116 0.65 17.63 38.79
C ARG A 116 2.17 17.63 39.09
N GLU A 117 2.59 16.94 40.15
CA GLU A 117 4.01 16.73 40.46
C GLU A 117 4.72 15.82 39.44
N LEU A 118 4.04 14.79 38.92
CA LEU A 118 4.61 13.89 37.91
C LEU A 118 4.78 14.60 36.59
N ASP A 119 3.80 15.40 36.20
CA ASP A 119 3.86 16.20 34.97
C ASP A 119 4.96 17.27 35.06
N ALA A 120 5.12 17.92 36.20
CA ALA A 120 6.21 18.86 36.43
C ALA A 120 7.59 18.19 36.36
N LYS A 121 7.75 16.99 36.95
CA LYS A 121 8.99 16.21 36.85
C LYS A 121 9.31 15.75 35.43
N ILE A 122 8.30 15.41 34.65
CA ILE A 122 8.47 15.03 33.22
C ILE A 122 8.90 16.28 32.43
N GLU A 123 8.28 17.42 32.67
CA GLU A 123 8.60 18.68 32.01
C GLU A 123 10.01 19.17 32.35
N GLN A 124 10.41 19.04 33.62
CA GLN A 124 11.76 19.38 34.08
C GLN A 124 12.82 18.46 33.48
N ARG A 125 12.55 17.14 33.44
CA ARG A 125 13.43 16.15 32.77
C ARG A 125 13.57 16.40 31.27
N ASN A 126 12.50 16.86 30.61
CA ASN A 126 12.56 17.24 29.21
C ASN A 126 13.35 18.54 29.00
N ARG A 127 13.20 19.55 29.86
CA ARG A 127 14.03 20.76 29.82
C ARG A 127 15.51 20.44 29.99
N ASP A 128 15.86 19.61 30.99
CA ASP A 128 17.25 19.22 31.24
C ASP A 128 17.86 18.42 30.10
N ARG A 129 17.05 17.62 29.41
CA ARG A 129 17.48 16.84 28.23
C ARG A 129 17.77 17.70 26.98
N TYR A 130 17.15 18.88 26.89
CA TYR A 130 17.27 19.77 25.75
C TYR A 130 18.08 21.03 26.04
N ALA A 131 18.52 21.24 27.32
CA ALA A 131 19.28 22.41 27.74
C ALA A 131 20.69 22.48 27.11
N ASP A 132 21.30 21.33 26.80
CA ASP A 132 22.65 21.23 26.20
C ASP A 132 22.65 21.07 24.67
N ARG A 133 21.50 21.15 24.03
CA ARG A 133 21.49 21.17 22.54
C ARG A 133 21.75 22.60 22.09
N PRO A 134 22.78 22.82 21.24
CA PRO A 134 22.93 24.11 20.58
C PRO A 134 21.62 24.42 19.84
N GLU A 135 21.08 25.61 20.04
CA GLU A 135 19.90 26.09 19.29
C GLU A 135 20.16 25.89 17.81
N ILE A 136 19.49 24.92 17.21
CA ILE A 136 19.44 24.79 15.77
C ILE A 136 18.67 26.00 15.29
N LYS A 137 19.40 27.02 14.84
CA LYS A 137 18.81 28.19 14.18
C LYS A 137 18.15 27.70 12.89
N THR A 138 16.87 27.34 12.99
CA THR A 138 16.06 27.12 11.80
C THR A 138 16.10 28.43 11.00
N PRO A 139 16.57 28.40 9.73
CA PRO A 139 16.56 29.59 8.90
C PRO A 139 15.13 30.10 8.86
N LYS A 140 14.93 31.37 9.20
CA LYS A 140 13.63 32.04 9.10
C LYS A 140 13.26 32.06 7.62
N THR A 141 12.42 31.13 7.21
CA THR A 141 11.89 31.10 5.85
C THR A 141 10.96 32.29 5.72
N PHE A 142 11.39 33.33 5.06
CA PHE A 142 10.49 34.43 4.70
C PHE A 142 9.46 33.86 3.71
N PRO A 143 8.14 34.00 4.00
CA PRO A 143 7.11 33.62 3.03
C PRO A 143 7.21 34.58 1.85
N GLY A 144 7.63 34.11 0.68
CA GLY A 144 7.67 34.90 -0.55
C GLY A 144 8.98 34.86 -1.37
N ALA A 145 10.09 34.35 -0.82
CA ALA A 145 11.27 34.08 -1.64
C ALA A 145 11.10 32.72 -2.30
N GLU A 146 10.91 32.66 -3.59
CA GLU A 146 11.10 31.42 -4.39
C GLU A 146 12.58 31.03 -4.26
N GLN A 147 12.86 30.16 -3.31
CA GLN A 147 14.20 29.62 -3.16
C GLN A 147 14.45 28.64 -4.30
N GLU A 148 15.33 29.01 -5.21
CA GLU A 148 15.78 28.15 -6.31
C GLU A 148 16.41 26.85 -5.77
N GLY A 149 16.28 25.78 -6.54
CA GLY A 149 16.83 24.46 -6.22
C GLY A 149 15.94 23.57 -5.36
N GLU A 150 16.35 22.31 -5.22
CA GLU A 150 15.71 21.29 -4.40
C GLU A 150 16.39 21.13 -3.05
N ARG A 151 15.65 20.75 -2.01
CA ARG A 151 16.25 20.44 -0.71
C ARG A 151 17.21 19.25 -0.83
N LEU A 152 18.41 19.36 -0.28
CA LEU A 152 19.48 18.35 -0.37
C LEU A 152 19.01 16.97 0.08
N GLN A 153 18.29 16.84 1.23
CA GLN A 153 17.74 15.57 1.68
C GLN A 153 16.72 14.96 0.70
N LYS A 154 16.03 15.78 -0.12
CA LYS A 154 15.13 15.29 -1.17
C LYS A 154 15.92 14.69 -2.33
N VAL A 155 17.03 15.32 -2.72
CA VAL A 155 17.92 14.85 -3.78
C VAL A 155 18.60 13.54 -3.36
N LEU A 156 19.17 13.48 -2.16
CA LEU A 156 19.79 12.27 -1.59
C LEU A 156 18.80 11.11 -1.49
N ALA A 157 17.58 11.37 -1.01
CA ALA A 157 16.55 10.33 -0.91
C ALA A 157 16.13 9.80 -2.28
N ARG A 158 16.08 10.66 -3.32
CA ARG A 158 15.82 10.26 -4.71
C ARG A 158 16.94 9.40 -5.28
N ALA A 159 18.16 9.67 -4.90
CA ALA A 159 19.34 8.89 -5.28
C ALA A 159 19.46 7.54 -4.53
N GLY A 160 18.53 7.24 -3.60
CA GLY A 160 18.49 5.96 -2.91
C GLY A 160 19.25 5.90 -1.58
N MET A 161 19.81 7.03 -1.10
CA MET A 161 20.60 7.09 0.14
C MET A 161 19.78 6.82 1.40
N GLY A 162 18.45 6.76 1.32
CA GLY A 162 17.59 6.49 2.46
C GLY A 162 16.27 7.26 2.43
N SER A 163 15.59 7.34 3.59
CA SER A 163 14.45 8.23 3.77
C SER A 163 14.94 9.70 3.85
N ARG A 164 14.05 10.68 3.65
CA ARG A 164 14.44 12.10 3.83
C ARG A 164 15.01 12.34 5.22
N ARG A 165 14.45 11.73 6.28
CA ARG A 165 14.97 11.82 7.65
C ARG A 165 16.35 11.16 7.78
N ALA A 166 16.54 9.96 7.23
CA ALA A 166 17.84 9.33 7.22
C ALA A 166 18.89 10.16 6.46
N CYS A 167 18.48 10.86 5.39
CA CYS A 167 19.36 11.79 4.68
C CYS A 167 19.66 13.07 5.49
N GLU A 168 18.73 13.54 6.31
CA GLU A 168 18.95 14.62 7.28
C GLU A 168 19.99 14.18 8.34
N GLU A 169 19.90 12.94 8.82
CA GLU A 169 20.91 12.35 9.72
C GLU A 169 22.30 12.24 9.07
N LEU A 170 22.39 11.88 7.79
CA LEU A 170 23.67 11.88 7.05
C LEU A 170 24.28 13.27 6.95
N ILE A 171 23.47 14.31 6.76
CA ILE A 171 23.91 15.71 6.75
C ILE A 171 24.42 16.13 8.13
N GLU A 172 23.68 15.82 9.20
CA GLU A 172 24.07 16.10 10.58
C GLU A 172 25.39 15.40 10.98
N GLN A 173 25.65 14.21 10.41
CA GLN A 173 26.88 13.45 10.64
C GLN A 173 28.06 13.95 9.81
N ALA A 174 27.94 15.05 9.06
CA ALA A 174 29.01 15.60 8.20
C ALA A 174 29.47 14.65 7.08
N ARG A 175 28.60 13.76 6.61
CA ARG A 175 28.89 12.74 5.58
C ARG A 175 28.56 13.20 4.17
N VAL A 176 27.99 14.40 4.03
CA VAL A 176 27.52 14.95 2.75
C VAL A 176 28.36 16.15 2.34
N GLU A 177 28.85 16.12 1.12
CA GLU A 177 29.60 17.22 0.49
C GLU A 177 28.81 17.75 -0.71
N VAL A 178 28.85 19.05 -0.90
CA VAL A 178 28.31 19.72 -2.09
C VAL A 178 29.40 20.65 -2.65
N ASN A 179 29.84 20.40 -3.88
CA ASN A 179 30.91 21.15 -4.55
C ASN A 179 32.22 21.16 -3.73
N GLY A 180 32.53 20.04 -3.05
CA GLY A 180 33.75 19.89 -2.24
C GLY A 180 33.65 20.45 -0.81
N GLU A 181 32.52 21.04 -0.42
CA GLU A 181 32.29 21.57 0.94
C GLU A 181 31.36 20.63 1.73
N ILE A 182 31.74 20.31 2.98
CA ILE A 182 30.90 19.53 3.90
C ILE A 182 29.68 20.37 4.31
N VAL A 183 28.51 19.78 4.20
CA VAL A 183 27.23 20.41 4.55
C VAL A 183 26.72 19.90 5.86
N LEU A 184 26.50 20.80 6.81
CA LEU A 184 25.88 20.54 8.13
C LEU A 184 24.49 21.18 8.24
N GLU A 185 24.18 22.11 7.34
CA GLU A 185 22.94 22.89 7.39
C GLU A 185 21.76 22.07 6.92
N GLN A 186 20.76 21.93 7.81
CA GLN A 186 19.48 21.30 7.48
C GLN A 186 18.67 22.22 6.54
N GLY A 187 18.11 21.59 5.50
CA GLY A 187 17.27 22.32 4.55
C GLY A 187 18.03 23.04 3.44
N LYS A 188 19.38 22.91 3.36
CA LYS A 188 20.17 23.42 2.23
C LYS A 188 19.54 23.02 0.91
N ARG A 189 19.50 23.97 -0.04
CA ARG A 189 19.02 23.73 -1.40
C ARG A 189 20.19 23.58 -2.35
N VAL A 190 20.01 22.71 -3.33
CA VAL A 190 21.00 22.36 -4.35
C VAL A 190 20.33 22.25 -5.71
N ASP A 191 21.08 22.46 -6.76
CA ASP A 191 20.68 22.16 -8.13
C ASP A 191 21.31 20.81 -8.53
N PRO A 192 20.52 19.73 -8.59
CA PRO A 192 21.06 18.40 -8.86
C PRO A 192 21.67 18.24 -10.26
N GLU A 193 21.47 19.20 -11.16
CA GLU A 193 22.07 19.19 -12.50
C GLU A 193 23.41 19.94 -12.55
N LYS A 194 23.66 20.86 -11.61
CA LYS A 194 24.87 21.69 -11.58
C LYS A 194 25.78 21.38 -10.42
N ASP A 195 25.22 21.00 -9.27
CA ASP A 195 25.99 20.77 -8.05
C ASP A 195 26.52 19.32 -7.99
N GLU A 196 27.80 19.18 -7.73
CA GLU A 196 28.41 17.87 -7.42
C GLU A 196 28.11 17.50 -5.99
N ILE A 197 27.31 16.42 -5.81
CA ILE A 197 26.90 15.94 -4.48
C ILE A 197 27.62 14.63 -4.21
N LYS A 198 28.30 14.53 -3.05
CA LYS A 198 28.96 13.32 -2.59
C LYS A 198 28.46 12.89 -1.22
N VAL A 199 28.43 11.59 -0.98
CA VAL A 199 28.18 10.99 0.33
C VAL A 199 29.34 10.04 0.62
N ASP A 200 30.04 10.24 1.72
CA ASP A 200 31.25 9.50 2.08
C ASP A 200 32.30 9.51 0.96
N GLY A 201 32.45 10.63 0.24
CA GLY A 201 33.37 10.79 -0.87
C GLY A 201 32.92 10.19 -2.20
N LEU A 202 31.76 9.50 -2.25
CA LEU A 202 31.22 8.90 -3.47
C LEU A 202 30.15 9.81 -4.10
N THR A 203 30.30 10.11 -5.40
CA THR A 203 29.36 10.93 -6.14
C THR A 203 27.99 10.27 -6.22
N VAL A 204 26.95 11.01 -5.89
CA VAL A 204 25.54 10.57 -5.86
C VAL A 204 24.96 10.59 -7.26
N ALA A 205 24.61 9.44 -7.81
CA ALA A 205 23.97 9.31 -9.11
C ALA A 205 22.45 9.41 -9.03
N THR A 206 21.82 10.09 -9.98
CA THR A 206 20.37 10.14 -10.11
C THR A 206 19.84 8.79 -10.60
N GLN A 207 18.88 8.23 -9.88
CA GLN A 207 18.22 6.97 -10.25
C GLN A 207 17.04 7.21 -11.19
N SER A 208 16.83 6.28 -12.12
CA SER A 208 15.64 6.25 -12.98
C SER A 208 14.37 6.07 -12.16
N TYR A 209 13.28 6.71 -12.58
CA TYR A 209 11.99 6.55 -11.92
C TYR A 209 11.37 5.18 -12.17
N LEU A 210 10.88 4.58 -11.12
CA LEU A 210 10.20 3.29 -11.14
C LEU A 210 8.78 3.44 -10.60
N PHE A 211 7.85 2.74 -11.24
CA PHE A 211 6.43 2.77 -10.89
C PHE A 211 5.84 1.37 -10.93
N PHE A 212 5.22 0.97 -9.83
CA PHE A 212 4.61 -0.34 -9.69
C PHE A 212 3.20 -0.23 -9.11
N ALA A 213 2.36 -1.18 -9.46
CA ALA A 213 1.07 -1.42 -8.84
C ALA A 213 1.10 -2.77 -8.13
N LEU A 214 0.76 -2.77 -6.86
CA LEU A 214 0.62 -3.98 -6.05
C LEU A 214 -0.88 -4.19 -5.75
N ASN A 215 -1.38 -5.40 -5.93
CA ASN A 215 -2.65 -5.81 -5.34
C ASN A 215 -2.38 -6.25 -3.89
N LYS A 216 -2.53 -5.32 -2.94
CA LYS A 216 -2.27 -5.57 -1.54
C LYS A 216 -3.27 -6.58 -0.96
N PRO A 217 -2.85 -7.70 -0.38
CA PRO A 217 -3.72 -8.60 0.37
C PRO A 217 -4.25 -7.98 1.67
N ALA A 218 -5.33 -8.55 2.21
CA ALA A 218 -5.72 -8.29 3.60
C ALA A 218 -4.64 -8.79 4.56
N GLY A 219 -4.54 -8.18 5.75
CA GLY A 219 -3.56 -8.53 6.77
C GLY A 219 -2.16 -7.91 6.57
N VAL A 220 -1.90 -7.27 5.42
CA VAL A 220 -0.62 -6.64 5.11
C VAL A 220 -0.62 -5.18 5.54
N VAL A 221 0.40 -4.76 6.28
CA VAL A 221 0.55 -3.38 6.77
C VAL A 221 1.09 -2.47 5.66
N SER A 222 0.51 -1.28 5.49
CA SER A 222 0.94 -0.28 4.50
C SER A 222 2.17 0.50 4.98
N THR A 223 3.28 -0.20 5.13
CA THR A 223 4.62 0.34 5.41
C THR A 223 5.66 -0.41 4.58
N MET A 224 6.83 0.18 4.39
CA MET A 224 7.94 -0.50 3.72
C MET A 224 8.77 -1.34 4.69
N GLU A 225 8.70 -1.04 5.98
CA GLU A 225 9.36 -1.77 7.06
C GLU A 225 8.45 -1.73 8.29
N ASP A 226 8.27 -2.87 8.94
CA ASP A 226 7.44 -2.97 10.13
C ASP A 226 8.29 -3.42 11.33
N PRO A 227 8.40 -2.61 12.39
CA PRO A 227 9.23 -2.94 13.55
C PRO A 227 8.69 -4.13 14.35
N ASP A 228 7.40 -4.43 14.24
CA ASP A 228 6.76 -5.57 14.90
C ASP A 228 6.89 -6.87 14.09
N GLY A 229 7.54 -6.84 12.93
CA GLY A 229 7.76 -7.99 12.07
C GLY A 229 6.49 -8.54 11.40
N ARG A 230 5.42 -7.75 11.31
CA ARG A 230 4.21 -8.10 10.57
C ARG A 230 4.48 -8.01 9.07
N GLN A 231 3.76 -8.81 8.29
CA GLN A 231 3.84 -8.73 6.83
C GLN A 231 3.49 -7.33 6.35
N CYS A 232 4.37 -6.73 5.53
CA CYS A 232 4.25 -5.35 5.07
C CYS A 232 4.50 -5.23 3.56
N LEU A 233 4.32 -4.03 3.00
CA LEU A 233 4.54 -3.77 1.57
C LEU A 233 5.99 -4.02 1.14
N GLY A 234 6.96 -3.81 2.04
CA GLY A 234 8.37 -4.05 1.79
C GLY A 234 8.67 -5.48 1.39
N ASP A 235 7.93 -6.46 1.91
CA ASP A 235 8.11 -7.89 1.61
C ASP A 235 7.84 -8.23 0.14
N TYR A 236 7.09 -7.38 -0.58
CA TYR A 236 6.77 -7.54 -2.00
C TYR A 236 7.81 -6.90 -2.93
N VAL A 237 8.72 -6.08 -2.39
CA VAL A 237 9.74 -5.35 -3.17
C VAL A 237 11.17 -5.78 -2.84
N THR A 238 11.34 -6.88 -2.12
CA THR A 238 12.64 -7.48 -1.84
C THR A 238 13.41 -7.77 -3.14
N ASN A 239 14.73 -7.65 -3.10
CA ASN A 239 15.65 -7.76 -4.24
C ASN A 239 15.59 -6.59 -5.25
N ARG A 240 15.12 -5.41 -4.83
CA ARG A 240 15.19 -4.18 -5.63
C ARG A 240 16.38 -3.33 -5.17
N GLU A 241 17.24 -2.96 -6.09
CA GLU A 241 18.38 -2.05 -5.80
C GLU A 241 17.88 -0.64 -5.50
N THR A 242 16.80 -0.22 -6.18
CA THR A 242 16.20 1.09 -5.99
C THR A 242 15.20 1.09 -4.85
N ARG A 243 15.36 2.01 -3.92
CA ARG A 243 14.43 2.22 -2.81
C ARG A 243 13.07 2.71 -3.33
N LEU A 244 12.02 1.94 -3.05
CA LEU A 244 10.63 2.31 -3.34
C LEU A 244 9.89 2.71 -2.06
N PHE A 245 8.83 3.50 -2.22
CA PHE A 245 7.86 3.81 -1.17
C PHE A 245 6.44 3.80 -1.73
N HIS A 246 5.47 3.66 -0.84
CA HIS A 246 4.06 3.56 -1.20
C HIS A 246 3.41 4.94 -1.43
N VAL A 247 2.46 5.01 -2.36
CA VAL A 247 1.66 6.19 -2.66
C VAL A 247 0.32 6.07 -1.94
N GLY A 248 0.19 6.79 -0.84
CA GLY A 248 -0.95 6.66 0.07
C GLY A 248 -0.90 5.36 0.87
N ARG A 249 -2.00 5.07 1.55
CA ARG A 249 -2.10 3.89 2.42
C ARG A 249 -3.44 3.18 2.19
N LEU A 250 -3.46 1.89 2.49
CA LEU A 250 -4.64 1.09 2.71
C LEU A 250 -4.57 0.54 4.15
N ASP A 251 -5.71 0.43 4.79
CA ASP A 251 -5.78 -0.21 6.10
C ASP A 251 -5.36 -1.68 5.99
N THR A 252 -4.93 -2.28 7.10
CA THR A 252 -4.46 -3.67 7.14
C THR A 252 -5.47 -4.63 6.52
N GLU A 253 -6.75 -4.49 6.88
CA GLU A 253 -7.86 -5.33 6.39
C GLU A 253 -8.42 -4.90 5.02
N THR A 254 -7.89 -3.84 4.42
CA THR A 254 -8.33 -3.36 3.11
C THR A 254 -7.42 -3.93 2.03
N GLU A 255 -8.02 -4.54 1.04
CA GLU A 255 -7.33 -5.13 -0.10
C GLU A 255 -7.28 -4.17 -1.30
N GLY A 256 -6.52 -4.54 -2.33
CA GLY A 256 -6.58 -3.92 -3.64
C GLY A 256 -5.37 -3.08 -3.99
N ILE A 257 -5.54 -2.24 -5.00
CA ILE A 257 -4.43 -1.55 -5.66
C ILE A 257 -3.76 -0.50 -4.76
N ILE A 258 -2.44 -0.61 -4.62
CA ILE A 258 -1.57 0.41 -4.05
C ILE A 258 -0.38 0.63 -4.97
N LEU A 259 0.01 1.89 -5.17
CA LEU A 259 1.14 2.23 -6.02
C LEU A 259 2.43 2.32 -5.20
N LEU A 260 3.54 1.87 -5.79
CA LEU A 260 4.89 1.99 -5.24
C LEU A 260 5.78 2.70 -6.25
N THR A 261 6.61 3.64 -5.78
CA THR A 261 7.48 4.43 -6.66
C THR A 261 8.67 5.00 -5.88
N ASN A 262 9.69 5.48 -6.59
CA ASN A 262 10.75 6.35 -6.08
C ASN A 262 10.55 7.82 -6.50
N HIS A 263 9.45 8.15 -7.21
CA HIS A 263 9.15 9.51 -7.67
C HIS A 263 8.34 10.29 -6.61
N GLY A 264 9.02 11.03 -5.74
CA GLY A 264 8.40 11.69 -4.59
C GLY A 264 7.42 12.81 -4.93
N GLU A 265 7.66 13.57 -6.00
CA GLU A 265 6.76 14.66 -6.40
C GLU A 265 5.42 14.11 -6.90
N LEU A 266 5.47 13.11 -7.78
CA LEU A 266 4.25 12.45 -8.27
C LEU A 266 3.48 11.80 -7.12
N ALA A 267 4.16 11.09 -6.22
CA ALA A 267 3.53 10.49 -5.04
C ALA A 267 2.83 11.52 -4.15
N HIS A 268 3.47 12.67 -3.93
CA HIS A 268 2.88 13.78 -3.18
C HIS A 268 1.61 14.29 -3.86
N ARG A 269 1.65 14.61 -5.14
CA ARG A 269 0.49 15.12 -5.88
C ARG A 269 -0.66 14.11 -5.93
N LEU A 270 -0.37 12.83 -6.15
CA LEU A 270 -1.36 11.76 -6.17
C LEU A 270 -2.09 11.56 -4.82
N THR A 271 -1.44 11.92 -3.72
CA THR A 271 -2.01 11.75 -2.37
C THR A 271 -2.61 13.02 -1.78
N HIS A 272 -2.16 14.19 -2.22
CA HIS A 272 -2.59 15.45 -1.66
C HIS A 272 -4.02 15.82 -2.12
N PRO A 273 -4.93 16.18 -1.20
CA PRO A 273 -6.35 16.46 -1.52
C PRO A 273 -6.57 17.53 -2.59
N LYS A 274 -5.67 18.50 -2.72
CA LYS A 274 -5.71 19.58 -3.72
C LYS A 274 -5.89 19.06 -5.16
N TYR A 275 -5.31 17.89 -5.47
CA TYR A 275 -5.33 17.36 -6.83
C TYR A 275 -6.54 16.48 -7.13
N GLY A 276 -7.37 16.17 -6.13
CA GLY A 276 -8.65 15.51 -6.31
C GLY A 276 -8.60 14.10 -6.93
N VAL A 277 -7.47 13.40 -6.85
CA VAL A 277 -7.29 12.08 -7.46
C VAL A 277 -8.27 11.08 -6.87
N LYS A 278 -9.12 10.53 -7.72
CA LYS A 278 -10.19 9.61 -7.32
C LYS A 278 -9.66 8.23 -6.92
N LYS A 279 -10.31 7.62 -5.94
CA LYS A 279 -10.06 6.24 -5.50
C LYS A 279 -11.39 5.52 -5.50
N THR A 280 -11.48 4.40 -6.21
CA THR A 280 -12.72 3.61 -6.29
C THR A 280 -12.56 2.34 -5.48
N TYR A 281 -13.58 2.07 -4.69
CA TYR A 281 -13.63 0.94 -3.77
C TYR A 281 -14.85 0.08 -4.04
N LEU A 282 -14.69 -1.22 -3.90
CA LEU A 282 -15.76 -2.20 -3.82
C LEU A 282 -15.91 -2.61 -2.35
N ALA A 283 -17.10 -2.46 -1.80
CA ALA A 283 -17.43 -2.81 -0.43
C ALA A 283 -18.53 -3.86 -0.38
N ALA A 284 -18.29 -4.94 0.36
CA ALA A 284 -19.34 -5.90 0.70
C ALA A 284 -20.02 -5.44 2.00
N ILE A 285 -21.36 -5.35 1.96
CA ILE A 285 -22.21 -4.93 3.06
C ILE A 285 -23.44 -5.81 3.14
N THR A 286 -24.06 -5.90 4.33
CA THR A 286 -25.35 -6.61 4.53
C THR A 286 -26.50 -5.61 4.55
N GLY A 287 -27.57 -5.90 3.77
CA GLY A 287 -28.77 -5.07 3.65
C GLY A 287 -29.96 -5.56 4.47
N PRO A 288 -31.14 -5.02 4.23
CA PRO A 288 -31.61 -4.39 2.98
C PRO A 288 -31.10 -2.96 2.79
N LEU A 289 -30.65 -2.63 1.59
CA LEU A 289 -30.08 -1.32 1.25
C LEU A 289 -31.14 -0.41 0.62
N PRO A 290 -31.63 0.62 1.31
CA PRO A 290 -32.58 1.59 0.77
C PRO A 290 -31.94 2.43 -0.36
N ARG A 291 -32.76 2.82 -1.35
CA ARG A 291 -32.28 3.62 -2.49
C ARG A 291 -31.75 4.99 -2.09
N GLU A 292 -32.27 5.54 -1.00
CA GLU A 292 -31.87 6.84 -0.46
C GLU A 292 -30.44 6.88 0.08
N VAL A 293 -29.90 5.75 0.46
CA VAL A 293 -28.52 5.66 1.01
C VAL A 293 -27.50 6.22 0.03
N GLY A 294 -27.61 5.85 -1.25
CA GLY A 294 -26.72 6.37 -2.29
C GLY A 294 -26.81 7.89 -2.47
N LYS A 295 -28.00 8.47 -2.26
CA LYS A 295 -28.22 9.92 -2.30
C LYS A 295 -27.56 10.57 -1.09
N ARG A 296 -27.81 10.07 0.13
CA ARG A 296 -27.18 10.55 1.38
C ARG A 296 -25.66 10.52 1.31
N LEU A 297 -25.05 9.43 0.79
CA LEU A 297 -23.60 9.32 0.64
C LEU A 297 -23.03 10.38 -0.33
N LYS A 298 -23.75 10.72 -1.39
CA LYS A 298 -23.36 11.76 -2.36
C LYS A 298 -23.61 13.19 -1.87
N GLU A 299 -24.63 13.41 -1.08
CA GLU A 299 -24.93 14.70 -0.45
C GLU A 299 -23.95 15.01 0.70
N GLY A 300 -23.51 13.99 1.40
CA GLY A 300 -22.56 14.06 2.50
C GLY A 300 -23.10 13.49 3.79
N ILE A 301 -22.25 12.76 4.50
CA ILE A 301 -22.54 12.17 5.81
C ILE A 301 -21.64 12.84 6.86
N PRO A 302 -22.21 13.27 8.00
CA PRO A 302 -21.42 13.82 9.09
C PRO A 302 -20.57 12.68 9.72
N LEU A 303 -19.27 12.91 9.84
CA LEU A 303 -18.34 12.07 10.58
C LEU A 303 -17.73 12.90 11.70
N GLU A 304 -17.03 12.27 12.65
CA GLU A 304 -16.37 12.94 13.78
C GLU A 304 -15.39 14.04 13.34
N ASP A 305 -14.74 13.87 12.17
CA ASP A 305 -13.76 14.76 11.58
C ASP A 305 -14.32 15.64 10.44
N GLY A 306 -15.61 15.84 10.42
CA GLY A 306 -16.34 16.67 9.44
C GLY A 306 -17.10 15.85 8.38
N TYR A 307 -17.81 16.55 7.51
CA TYR A 307 -18.60 15.91 6.46
C TYR A 307 -17.73 15.13 5.49
N ALA A 308 -18.20 13.94 5.09
CA ALA A 308 -17.62 13.10 4.06
C ALA A 308 -18.63 12.88 2.92
N ARG A 309 -18.18 13.02 1.70
CA ARG A 309 -19.02 12.91 0.51
C ARG A 309 -18.45 11.93 -0.50
N ALA A 310 -19.28 11.03 -1.00
CA ALA A 310 -18.90 10.16 -2.11
C ALA A 310 -19.07 10.90 -3.45
N ASP A 311 -18.05 10.85 -4.32
CA ASP A 311 -18.15 11.36 -5.68
C ASP A 311 -19.08 10.49 -6.53
N HIS A 312 -19.03 9.17 -6.28
CA HIS A 312 -19.92 8.21 -6.94
C HIS A 312 -20.29 7.08 -5.98
N PHE A 313 -21.53 6.59 -6.13
CA PHE A 313 -22.04 5.42 -5.42
C PHE A 313 -22.98 4.65 -6.33
N ARG A 314 -22.78 3.33 -6.43
CA ARG A 314 -23.71 2.42 -7.11
C ARG A 314 -23.70 1.03 -6.47
N VAL A 315 -24.82 0.33 -6.58
CA VAL A 315 -24.89 -1.10 -6.30
C VAL A 315 -24.40 -1.84 -7.55
N VAL A 316 -23.40 -2.69 -7.36
CA VAL A 316 -22.81 -3.51 -8.44
C VAL A 316 -23.55 -4.84 -8.52
N GLU A 317 -23.78 -5.46 -7.37
CA GLU A 317 -24.41 -6.78 -7.27
C GLU A 317 -25.22 -6.88 -5.99
N GLN A 318 -26.29 -7.68 -6.05
CA GLN A 318 -27.11 -8.03 -4.89
C GLN A 318 -27.40 -9.53 -4.91
N THR A 319 -27.02 -10.23 -3.85
CA THR A 319 -27.32 -11.65 -3.66
C THR A 319 -27.98 -11.85 -2.30
N GLY A 320 -29.31 -11.96 -2.31
CA GLY A 320 -30.13 -12.03 -1.08
C GLY A 320 -30.00 -10.75 -0.24
N LYS A 321 -29.42 -10.88 0.96
CA LYS A 321 -29.16 -9.74 1.86
C LYS A 321 -27.76 -9.12 1.67
N ASN A 322 -26.91 -9.73 0.86
CA ASN A 322 -25.54 -9.26 0.62
C ASN A 322 -25.52 -8.33 -0.59
N TYR A 323 -24.91 -7.19 -0.42
CA TYR A 323 -24.75 -6.16 -1.44
C TYR A 323 -23.27 -5.92 -1.69
N LEU A 324 -22.89 -5.83 -2.96
CA LEU A 324 -21.62 -5.35 -3.41
C LEU A 324 -21.81 -3.93 -3.95
N VAL A 325 -21.25 -2.94 -3.26
CA VAL A 325 -21.39 -1.53 -3.61
C VAL A 325 -20.07 -0.92 -4.03
N GLU A 326 -20.10 -0.08 -5.05
CA GLU A 326 -18.97 0.70 -5.50
C GLU A 326 -19.07 2.13 -4.95
N VAL A 327 -17.99 2.59 -4.34
CA VAL A 327 -17.86 3.93 -3.77
C VAL A 327 -16.61 4.59 -4.34
N THR A 328 -16.74 5.77 -4.93
CA THR A 328 -15.61 6.57 -5.39
C THR A 328 -15.46 7.82 -4.55
N LEU A 329 -14.23 8.13 -4.14
CA LEU A 329 -13.86 9.27 -3.30
C LEU A 329 -12.57 9.91 -3.83
N HIS A 330 -12.42 11.22 -3.67
CA HIS A 330 -11.14 11.91 -3.87
C HIS A 330 -10.41 12.18 -2.55
N GLU A 331 -11.08 12.06 -1.43
CA GLU A 331 -10.49 12.20 -0.10
C GLU A 331 -9.73 10.94 0.35
N GLY A 332 -8.89 11.09 1.39
CA GLY A 332 -8.07 10.01 1.94
C GLY A 332 -8.00 9.98 3.47
N ARG A 333 -9.08 10.42 4.18
CA ARG A 333 -9.14 10.35 5.64
C ARG A 333 -9.12 8.91 6.14
N LYS A 334 -8.64 8.71 7.36
CA LYS A 334 -8.53 7.39 7.98
C LYS A 334 -9.86 6.65 7.97
N HIS A 335 -9.91 5.42 7.44
CA HIS A 335 -11.06 4.52 7.37
C HIS A 335 -12.31 5.15 6.76
N ILE A 336 -12.19 6.13 5.86
CA ILE A 336 -13.29 6.98 5.41
C ILE A 336 -14.47 6.18 4.83
N VAL A 337 -14.21 5.22 3.93
CA VAL A 337 -15.27 4.39 3.31
C VAL A 337 -16.00 3.56 4.37
N ARG A 338 -15.26 2.94 5.29
CA ARG A 338 -15.81 2.13 6.37
C ARG A 338 -16.68 2.98 7.31
N ARG A 339 -16.21 4.17 7.69
CA ARG A 339 -16.96 5.09 8.55
C ARG A 339 -18.22 5.63 7.87
N MET A 340 -18.12 6.03 6.60
CA MET A 340 -19.28 6.54 5.85
C MET A 340 -20.38 5.49 5.72
N LEU A 341 -20.04 4.26 5.36
CA LEU A 341 -21.02 3.19 5.24
C LEU A 341 -21.57 2.75 6.60
N ALA A 342 -20.76 2.69 7.64
CA ALA A 342 -21.19 2.40 9.00
C ALA A 342 -22.17 3.47 9.53
N GLU A 343 -21.89 4.77 9.31
CA GLU A 343 -22.77 5.88 9.67
C GLU A 343 -24.08 5.87 8.88
N ALA A 344 -24.04 5.36 7.64
CA ALA A 344 -25.24 5.11 6.85
C ALA A 344 -26.07 3.91 7.37
N GLY A 345 -25.54 3.11 8.33
CA GLY A 345 -26.16 1.91 8.89
C GLY A 345 -25.71 0.60 8.26
N PHE A 346 -24.65 0.61 7.43
CA PHE A 346 -24.16 -0.54 6.67
C PHE A 346 -22.66 -0.78 6.92
N PRO A 347 -22.29 -1.45 8.02
CA PRO A 347 -20.90 -1.80 8.29
C PRO A 347 -20.28 -2.61 7.15
N VAL A 348 -19.04 -2.28 6.80
CA VAL A 348 -18.31 -2.93 5.70
C VAL A 348 -17.66 -4.21 6.20
N GLU A 349 -18.01 -5.34 5.61
CA GLU A 349 -17.41 -6.65 5.86
C GLU A 349 -16.08 -6.77 5.13
N LYS A 350 -16.08 -6.55 3.81
CA LYS A 350 -14.87 -6.61 2.97
C LYS A 350 -14.75 -5.34 2.13
N LEU A 351 -13.50 -4.83 2.02
CA LEU A 351 -13.21 -3.61 1.26
C LEU A 351 -12.00 -3.84 0.35
N VAL A 352 -12.20 -3.55 -0.93
CA VAL A 352 -11.18 -3.68 -1.97
C VAL A 352 -11.07 -2.38 -2.73
N ARG A 353 -9.88 -1.77 -2.82
CA ARG A 353 -9.67 -0.63 -3.73
C ARG A 353 -9.44 -1.14 -5.15
N THR A 354 -10.38 -0.90 -6.04
CA THR A 354 -10.36 -1.38 -7.42
C THR A 354 -9.71 -0.43 -8.40
N ALA A 355 -9.62 0.87 -8.05
CA ALA A 355 -8.91 1.84 -8.87
C ALA A 355 -8.24 2.94 -8.03
N PHE A 356 -7.12 3.45 -8.54
CA PHE A 356 -6.40 4.61 -8.01
C PHE A 356 -6.13 5.58 -9.17
N GLY A 357 -6.87 6.69 -9.22
CA GLY A 357 -6.90 7.55 -10.40
C GLY A 357 -7.24 6.73 -11.65
N PRO A 358 -6.46 6.87 -12.73
CA PRO A 358 -6.68 6.14 -13.97
C PRO A 358 -6.23 4.66 -13.93
N ILE A 359 -5.58 4.22 -12.85
CA ILE A 359 -5.01 2.87 -12.77
C ILE A 359 -6.01 1.93 -12.11
N GLY A 360 -6.52 0.97 -12.90
CA GLY A 360 -7.41 -0.09 -12.42
C GLY A 360 -6.65 -1.31 -11.90
N LEU A 361 -7.28 -2.03 -10.99
CA LEU A 361 -6.80 -3.30 -10.47
C LEU A 361 -6.85 -4.40 -11.54
N GLY A 362 -7.93 -4.43 -12.35
CA GLY A 362 -8.17 -5.47 -13.36
C GLY A 362 -8.12 -6.88 -12.75
N ASP A 363 -7.57 -7.81 -13.49
CA ASP A 363 -7.43 -9.23 -13.09
C ASP A 363 -6.14 -9.51 -12.30
N GLN A 364 -5.48 -8.46 -11.78
CA GLN A 364 -4.24 -8.62 -11.03
C GLN A 364 -4.49 -9.44 -9.76
N LYS A 365 -3.82 -10.58 -9.64
CA LYS A 365 -3.96 -11.49 -8.48
C LYS A 365 -3.48 -10.83 -7.19
N SER A 366 -4.08 -11.23 -6.06
CA SER A 366 -3.67 -10.77 -4.73
C SER A 366 -2.19 -11.08 -4.47
N GLY A 367 -1.45 -10.11 -3.93
CA GLY A 367 -0.02 -10.19 -3.70
C GLY A 367 0.86 -9.98 -4.95
N TRP A 368 0.28 -9.75 -6.13
CA TRP A 368 1.08 -9.49 -7.32
C TRP A 368 1.52 -8.04 -7.41
N LEU A 369 2.81 -7.89 -7.73
CA LEU A 369 3.44 -6.61 -8.04
C LEU A 369 3.72 -6.56 -9.54
N ARG A 370 3.20 -5.54 -10.24
CA ARG A 370 3.50 -5.30 -11.66
C ARG A 370 4.10 -3.92 -11.88
N ARG A 371 4.95 -3.79 -12.86
CA ARG A 371 5.43 -2.48 -13.32
C ARG A 371 4.30 -1.78 -14.08
N LEU A 372 4.15 -0.47 -13.88
CA LEU A 372 3.27 0.35 -14.71
C LEU A 372 3.87 0.54 -16.09
N THR A 373 3.02 0.59 -17.10
CA THR A 373 3.40 0.95 -18.47
C THR A 373 3.67 2.46 -18.57
N ASN A 374 4.42 2.87 -19.58
CA ASN A 374 4.68 4.29 -19.82
C ASN A 374 3.38 5.09 -20.04
N THR A 375 2.39 4.46 -20.67
CA THR A 375 1.05 5.06 -20.86
C THR A 375 0.35 5.30 -19.52
N GLU A 376 0.36 4.31 -18.62
CA GLU A 376 -0.22 4.44 -17.28
C GLU A 376 0.48 5.54 -16.46
N VAL A 377 1.81 5.61 -16.54
CA VAL A 377 2.59 6.67 -15.89
C VAL A 377 2.23 8.03 -16.46
N GLY A 378 2.12 8.15 -17.78
CA GLY A 378 1.69 9.40 -18.45
C GLY A 378 0.28 9.80 -18.04
N MET A 379 -0.67 8.85 -17.90
CA MET A 379 -2.02 9.15 -17.40
C MET A 379 -1.98 9.66 -15.94
N LEU A 380 -1.16 9.05 -15.06
CA LEU A 380 -1.00 9.52 -13.67
C LEU A 380 -0.42 10.94 -13.61
N MET A 381 0.59 11.24 -14.43
CA MET A 381 1.20 12.56 -14.50
C MET A 381 0.17 13.59 -14.97
N LYS A 382 -0.56 13.29 -16.05
CA LYS A 382 -1.61 14.17 -16.58
C LYS A 382 -2.72 14.42 -15.55
N GLU A 383 -3.12 13.42 -14.77
CA GLU A 383 -4.17 13.56 -13.73
C GLU A 383 -3.82 14.62 -12.67
N VAL A 384 -2.52 14.85 -12.43
CA VAL A 384 -2.02 15.79 -11.41
C VAL A 384 -1.30 17.02 -12.00
N GLY A 385 -1.41 17.26 -13.30
CA GLY A 385 -0.86 18.42 -13.98
C GLY A 385 0.68 18.40 -14.04
N MET A 386 1.25 17.27 -14.40
CA MET A 386 2.68 17.08 -14.63
C MET A 386 2.95 16.68 -16.09
#